data_0d090369eeef9252b3d1345c9fbb0fed
#
_entry.id   0d090369eeef9252b3d1345c9fbb0fed
#
_cell.length_a   1.000
_cell.length_b   1.000
_cell.length_c   1.000
_cell.angle_alpha   90.00
_cell.angle_beta   90.00
_cell.angle_gamma   90.00
#
_symmetry.space_group_name_H-M   'P 1'
#
loop_
_entity.id
_entity.type
_entity.pdbx_description
1 polymer ?
#
loop_
_entity_poly.entity_id
_entity_poly.type
_entity_poly.pdbx_seq_one_letter_code
_entity_poly.pdbx_strand_id
1 'polypeptide(L)'
;MIARISLAALVAVAVTAPVVAQDAGSRQTREYIQAAGESDTFETMEAYSALAESKDPQVDAFAREMIRDHGETSRKLREAAASAGLMPPAMAVGAGQSPFLASLQSARGREFDKTYWQQQALAHRSALIVTQRYAASGDTAAIRQAAVAAIPIIRKHLAIAEQMRSKVENGS
;
A
#
# COMPACT_ATOMS: atom_id res chain seq x y z
N MET A 1 71.61 14.30 -27.64
CA MET A 1 70.87 13.78 -26.45
C MET A 1 69.40 13.73 -26.81
N ILE A 2 68.84 12.57 -27.06
CA ILE A 2 67.41 12.38 -27.39
C ILE A 2 66.75 11.75 -26.16
N ALA A 3 65.87 12.54 -25.49
CA ALA A 3 65.13 12.10 -24.35
C ALA A 3 63.95 11.19 -24.79
N ARG A 4 63.93 9.92 -24.32
CA ARG A 4 62.82 9.01 -24.53
C ARG A 4 61.77 9.24 -23.46
N ILE A 5 60.60 9.71 -23.83
CA ILE A 5 59.42 9.83 -22.99
C ILE A 5 58.71 8.46 -23.01
N SER A 6 58.74 7.73 -21.90
CA SER A 6 57.94 6.52 -21.76
C SER A 6 56.53 6.86 -21.32
N LEU A 7 55.55 6.58 -22.20
CA LEU A 7 54.15 6.73 -21.91
C LEU A 7 53.63 5.46 -21.16
N ALA A 8 53.37 5.61 -19.88
CA ALA A 8 52.76 4.55 -19.10
C ALA A 8 51.24 4.54 -19.34
N ALA A 9 50.75 3.50 -20.00
CA ALA A 9 49.31 3.30 -20.16
C ALA A 9 48.66 2.80 -18.88
N LEU A 10 47.79 3.61 -18.27
CA LEU A 10 46.95 3.19 -17.12
C LEU A 10 45.78 2.35 -17.67
N VAL A 11 45.78 1.05 -17.41
CA VAL A 11 44.65 0.18 -17.70
C VAL A 11 43.67 0.27 -16.52
N ALA A 12 42.57 0.98 -16.72
CA ALA A 12 41.47 1.01 -15.76
C ALA A 12 40.65 -0.29 -15.89
N VAL A 13 40.75 -1.17 -14.90
CA VAL A 13 39.89 -2.35 -14.79
C VAL A 13 38.56 -1.91 -14.22
N ALA A 14 37.53 -1.83 -15.07
CA ALA A 14 36.16 -1.63 -14.64
C ALA A 14 35.65 -2.89 -13.94
N VAL A 15 35.56 -2.86 -12.62
CA VAL A 15 34.89 -3.91 -11.84
C VAL A 15 33.40 -3.73 -12.01
N THR A 16 32.78 -4.48 -12.92
CA THR A 16 31.32 -4.56 -13.01
C THR A 16 30.83 -5.47 -11.90
N ALA A 17 30.23 -4.88 -10.85
CA ALA A 17 29.50 -5.66 -9.86
C ALA A 17 28.31 -6.35 -10.55
N PRO A 18 28.02 -7.64 -10.29
CA PRO A 18 26.87 -8.30 -10.85
C PRO A 18 25.60 -7.59 -10.36
N VAL A 19 24.78 -7.09 -11.25
CA VAL A 19 23.40 -6.67 -10.95
C VAL A 19 22.65 -7.95 -10.64
N VAL A 20 22.45 -8.22 -9.35
CA VAL A 20 21.56 -9.31 -8.92
C VAL A 20 20.15 -8.89 -9.33
N ALA A 21 19.59 -9.56 -10.35
CA ALA A 21 18.19 -9.38 -10.70
C ALA A 21 17.35 -9.76 -9.47
N GLN A 22 16.49 -8.81 -9.01
CA GLN A 22 15.58 -9.12 -7.92
C GLN A 22 14.63 -10.23 -8.36
N ASP A 23 14.52 -11.27 -7.56
CA ASP A 23 13.58 -12.35 -7.81
C ASP A 23 12.15 -11.79 -7.70
N ALA A 24 11.31 -12.18 -8.64
CA ALA A 24 9.90 -11.80 -8.59
C ALA A 24 9.13 -12.55 -7.48
N GLY A 25 9.75 -13.52 -6.83
CA GLY A 25 9.13 -14.41 -5.85
C GLY A 25 8.13 -15.39 -6.47
N SER A 26 7.43 -16.13 -5.64
CA SER A 26 6.35 -16.99 -6.09
C SER A 26 5.16 -16.17 -6.63
N ARG A 27 4.28 -16.80 -7.39
CA ARG A 27 3.03 -16.18 -7.84
C ARG A 27 2.18 -15.69 -6.67
N GLN A 28 2.05 -16.52 -5.62
CA GLN A 28 1.28 -16.18 -4.41
C GLN A 28 1.82 -14.93 -3.73
N THR A 29 3.15 -14.83 -3.57
CA THR A 29 3.81 -13.69 -2.95
C THR A 29 3.64 -12.42 -3.79
N ARG A 30 3.83 -12.49 -5.12
CA ARG A 30 3.63 -11.35 -6.02
C ARG A 30 2.19 -10.82 -5.97
N GLU A 31 1.21 -11.72 -6.05
CA GLU A 31 -0.21 -11.36 -6.00
C GLU A 31 -0.57 -10.67 -4.68
N TYR A 32 -0.02 -11.16 -3.56
CA TYR A 32 -0.24 -10.52 -2.26
C TYR A 32 0.42 -9.14 -2.18
N ILE A 33 1.69 -9.01 -2.55
CA ILE A 33 2.41 -7.73 -2.53
C ILE A 33 1.68 -6.69 -3.39
N GLN A 34 1.24 -7.09 -4.58
CA GLN A 34 0.49 -6.22 -5.48
C GLN A 34 -0.86 -5.81 -4.84
N ALA A 35 -1.66 -6.76 -4.39
CA ALA A 35 -2.97 -6.49 -3.81
C ALA A 35 -2.89 -5.59 -2.57
N ALA A 36 -1.91 -5.82 -1.68
CA ALA A 36 -1.70 -5.00 -0.49
C ALA A 36 -1.25 -3.57 -0.86
N GLY A 37 -0.34 -3.42 -1.83
CA GLY A 37 0.11 -2.10 -2.29
C GLY A 37 -0.97 -1.30 -2.99
N GLU A 38 -1.78 -1.94 -3.82
CA GLU A 38 -2.94 -1.32 -4.48
C GLU A 38 -3.99 -0.88 -3.46
N SER A 39 -4.29 -1.72 -2.45
CA SER A 39 -5.22 -1.41 -1.37
C SER A 39 -4.74 -0.20 -0.55
N ASP A 40 -3.50 -0.24 -0.05
CA ASP A 40 -2.91 0.87 0.71
C ASP A 40 -2.95 2.19 -0.09
N THR A 41 -2.66 2.13 -1.40
CA THR A 41 -2.68 3.31 -2.27
C THR A 41 -4.11 3.84 -2.45
N PHE A 42 -5.07 2.96 -2.73
CA PHE A 42 -6.47 3.32 -2.90
C PHE A 42 -7.02 3.99 -1.63
N GLU A 43 -6.87 3.35 -0.49
CA GLU A 43 -7.38 3.83 0.80
C GLU A 43 -6.74 5.15 1.22
N THR A 44 -5.44 5.33 0.94
CA THR A 44 -4.74 6.61 1.16
C THR A 44 -5.27 7.72 0.24
N MET A 45 -5.54 7.43 -1.03
CA MET A 45 -6.11 8.40 -1.98
C MET A 45 -7.54 8.79 -1.60
N GLU A 46 -8.35 7.86 -1.11
CA GLU A 46 -9.67 8.16 -0.55
C GLU A 46 -9.56 9.05 0.69
N ALA A 47 -8.59 8.76 1.57
CA ALA A 47 -8.35 9.58 2.75
C ALA A 47 -7.92 11.01 2.42
N TYR A 48 -7.06 11.21 1.41
CA TYR A 48 -6.75 12.57 0.93
C TYR A 48 -7.97 13.26 0.33
N SER A 49 -8.82 12.53 -0.41
CA SER A 49 -10.07 13.08 -0.93
C SER A 49 -11.02 13.47 0.20
N ALA A 50 -11.06 12.69 1.29
CA ALA A 50 -11.85 12.95 2.47
C ALA A 50 -11.40 14.23 3.19
N LEU A 51 -10.09 14.44 3.38
CA LEU A 51 -9.56 15.67 3.96
C LEU A 51 -9.84 16.92 3.12
N ALA A 52 -9.99 16.77 1.81
CA ALA A 52 -10.26 17.88 0.91
C ALA A 52 -11.75 18.25 0.84
N GLU A 53 -12.66 17.29 0.94
CA GLU A 53 -14.09 17.47 0.66
C GLU A 53 -14.96 17.48 1.91
N SER A 54 -14.71 16.57 2.88
CA SER A 54 -15.58 16.42 4.04
C SER A 54 -15.43 17.56 5.05
N LYS A 55 -16.52 17.86 5.74
CA LYS A 55 -16.55 18.77 6.90
C LYS A 55 -16.91 18.03 8.18
N ASP A 56 -17.13 16.72 8.11
CA ASP A 56 -17.40 15.88 9.27
C ASP A 56 -16.08 15.62 10.03
N PRO A 57 -15.98 16.02 11.30
CA PRO A 57 -14.76 15.81 12.09
C PRO A 57 -14.44 14.33 12.31
N GLN A 58 -15.42 13.42 12.21
CA GLN A 58 -15.17 11.98 12.33
C GLN A 58 -14.50 11.43 11.05
N VAL A 59 -14.92 11.93 9.88
CA VAL A 59 -14.27 11.63 8.59
C VAL A 59 -12.85 12.17 8.58
N ASP A 60 -12.64 13.44 9.00
CA ASP A 60 -11.31 14.07 9.04
C ASP A 60 -10.35 13.29 9.96
N ALA A 61 -10.80 12.95 11.17
CA ALA A 61 -9.99 12.21 12.13
C ALA A 61 -9.59 10.83 11.60
N PHE A 62 -10.55 10.10 11.02
CA PHE A 62 -10.29 8.78 10.42
C PHE A 62 -9.37 8.87 9.21
N ALA A 63 -9.57 9.84 8.32
CA ALA A 63 -8.73 10.03 7.15
C ALA A 63 -7.25 10.31 7.52
N ARG A 64 -7.00 11.10 8.56
CA ARG A 64 -5.62 11.32 9.08
C ARG A 64 -5.02 10.04 9.64
N GLU A 65 -5.82 9.25 10.34
CA GLU A 65 -5.40 7.95 10.86
C GLU A 65 -5.06 6.99 9.71
N MET A 66 -5.89 6.92 8.68
CA MET A 66 -5.67 6.13 7.47
C MET A 66 -4.34 6.46 6.79
N ILE A 67 -4.07 7.75 6.54
CA ILE A 67 -2.82 8.19 5.90
C ILE A 67 -1.60 7.74 6.71
N ARG A 68 -1.63 7.90 8.03
CA ARG A 68 -0.52 7.51 8.92
C ARG A 68 -0.32 6.01 8.92
N ASP A 69 -1.39 5.25 9.17
CA ASP A 69 -1.32 3.81 9.40
C ASP A 69 -1.03 3.04 8.11
N HIS A 70 -1.60 3.47 6.96
CA HIS A 70 -1.29 2.91 5.64
C HIS A 70 0.11 3.31 5.15
N GLY A 71 0.59 4.49 5.51
CA GLY A 71 1.99 4.86 5.30
C GLY A 71 2.96 3.90 6.01
N GLU A 72 2.63 3.50 7.22
CA GLU A 72 3.45 2.55 8.01
C GLU A 72 3.35 1.11 7.49
N THR A 73 2.17 0.61 7.13
CA THR A 73 2.00 -0.74 6.56
C THR A 73 2.70 -0.87 5.22
N SER A 74 2.57 0.12 4.34
CA SER A 74 3.30 0.19 3.07
C SER A 74 4.81 0.21 3.25
N ARG A 75 5.33 0.96 4.23
CA ARG A 75 6.76 0.99 4.54
C ARG A 75 7.25 -0.39 4.97
N LYS A 76 6.55 -1.03 5.90
CA LYS A 76 6.88 -2.39 6.39
C LYS A 76 6.85 -3.43 5.28
N LEU A 77 5.86 -3.37 4.39
CA LEU A 77 5.78 -4.28 3.26
C LEU A 77 6.94 -4.09 2.28
N ARG A 78 7.33 -2.84 1.99
CA ARG A 78 8.51 -2.55 1.14
C ARG A 78 9.80 -3.05 1.77
N GLU A 79 9.99 -2.85 3.07
CA GLU A 79 11.16 -3.36 3.80
C GLU A 79 11.21 -4.88 3.81
N ALA A 80 10.06 -5.54 4.02
CA ALA A 80 9.95 -6.99 3.95
C ALA A 80 10.26 -7.52 2.54
N ALA A 81 9.77 -6.86 1.49
CA ALA A 81 10.09 -7.21 0.11
C ALA A 81 11.60 -7.06 -0.17
N ALA A 82 12.18 -5.92 0.21
CA ALA A 82 13.62 -5.68 0.04
C ALA A 82 14.47 -6.72 0.77
N SER A 83 14.13 -7.06 2.03
CA SER A 83 14.85 -8.06 2.81
C SER A 83 14.78 -9.48 2.22
N ALA A 84 13.73 -9.78 1.45
CA ALA A 84 13.54 -11.02 0.74
C ALA A 84 14.09 -11.01 -0.70
N GLY A 85 14.71 -9.91 -1.14
CA GLY A 85 15.19 -9.75 -2.53
C GLY A 85 14.05 -9.63 -3.56
N LEU A 86 12.85 -9.27 -3.13
CA LEU A 86 11.66 -9.18 -3.97
C LEU A 86 11.41 -7.77 -4.47
N MET A 87 10.65 -7.65 -5.56
CA MET A 87 10.15 -6.36 -6.03
C MET A 87 9.18 -5.74 -5.00
N PRO A 88 9.32 -4.45 -4.70
CA PRO A 88 8.40 -3.76 -3.82
C PRO A 88 7.00 -3.62 -4.46
N PRO A 89 5.94 -3.37 -3.66
CA PRO A 89 4.61 -3.09 -4.19
C PRO A 89 4.63 -1.83 -5.07
N ALA A 90 3.88 -1.85 -6.16
CA ALA A 90 3.62 -0.64 -6.95
C ALA A 90 2.77 0.34 -6.14
N MET A 91 3.09 1.62 -6.21
CA MET A 91 2.27 2.70 -5.65
C MET A 91 1.24 3.15 -6.69
N ALA A 92 0.23 2.33 -6.90
CA ALA A 92 -0.81 2.56 -7.89
C ALA A 92 -2.16 2.08 -7.36
N VAL A 93 -3.23 2.74 -7.78
CA VAL A 93 -4.59 2.28 -7.54
C VAL A 93 -4.89 1.14 -8.52
N GLY A 94 -5.38 0.01 -8.01
CA GLY A 94 -5.74 -1.13 -8.84
C GLY A 94 -6.86 -0.79 -9.82
N ALA A 95 -6.84 -1.44 -11.00
CA ALA A 95 -7.84 -1.20 -12.04
C ALA A 95 -9.29 -1.41 -11.54
N GLY A 96 -9.50 -2.40 -10.66
CA GLY A 96 -10.80 -2.65 -10.03
C GLY A 96 -11.23 -1.60 -9.00
N GLN A 97 -10.29 -0.81 -8.44
CA GLN A 97 -10.54 0.20 -7.42
C GLN A 97 -10.71 1.61 -8.02
N SER A 98 -10.15 1.85 -9.20
CA SER A 98 -10.20 3.17 -9.87
C SER A 98 -11.63 3.71 -10.05
N PRO A 99 -12.66 2.92 -10.42
CA PRO A 99 -14.03 3.40 -10.52
C PRO A 99 -14.62 3.83 -9.17
N PHE A 100 -14.25 3.16 -8.07
CA PHE A 100 -14.67 3.52 -6.72
C PHE A 100 -14.08 4.86 -6.31
N LEU A 101 -12.78 5.05 -6.51
CA LEU A 101 -12.12 6.33 -6.24
C LEU A 101 -12.75 7.47 -7.06
N ALA A 102 -13.01 7.26 -8.35
CA ALA A 102 -13.68 8.25 -9.20
C ALA A 102 -15.10 8.57 -8.72
N SER A 103 -15.85 7.56 -8.28
CA SER A 103 -17.19 7.73 -7.69
C SER A 103 -17.13 8.59 -6.42
N LEU A 104 -16.21 8.30 -5.51
CA LEU A 104 -16.01 9.11 -4.30
C LEU A 104 -15.67 10.56 -4.65
N GLN A 105 -14.71 10.78 -5.55
CA GLN A 105 -14.27 12.11 -5.95
C GLN A 105 -15.34 12.93 -6.68
N SER A 106 -16.37 12.28 -7.20
CA SER A 106 -17.53 12.92 -7.84
C SER A 106 -18.63 13.31 -6.84
N ALA A 107 -18.68 12.66 -5.68
CA ALA A 107 -19.65 12.92 -4.63
C ALA A 107 -19.34 14.23 -3.87
N ARG A 108 -20.35 14.82 -3.22
CA ARG A 108 -20.21 16.05 -2.41
C ARG A 108 -21.04 15.97 -1.14
N GLY A 109 -20.57 16.70 -0.12
CA GLY A 109 -21.30 16.85 1.15
C GLY A 109 -21.65 15.51 1.78
N ARG A 110 -22.89 15.36 2.23
CA ARG A 110 -23.37 14.14 2.91
C ARG A 110 -23.27 12.86 2.07
N GLU A 111 -23.41 12.97 0.74
CA GLU A 111 -23.26 11.82 -0.14
C GLU A 111 -21.78 11.39 -0.25
N PHE A 112 -20.85 12.35 -0.19
CA PHE A 112 -19.43 12.05 -0.09
C PHE A 112 -19.12 11.24 1.17
N ASP A 113 -19.54 11.72 2.35
CA ASP A 113 -19.26 11.06 3.62
C ASP A 113 -19.85 9.65 3.67
N LYS A 114 -21.06 9.47 3.17
CA LYS A 114 -21.72 8.17 3.06
C LYS A 114 -20.93 7.23 2.13
N THR A 115 -20.56 7.69 0.95
CA THR A 115 -19.79 6.91 -0.02
C THR A 115 -18.43 6.52 0.56
N TYR A 116 -17.75 7.46 1.23
CA TYR A 116 -16.47 7.22 1.89
C TYR A 116 -16.57 6.06 2.90
N TRP A 117 -17.53 6.12 3.84
CA TRP A 117 -17.68 5.07 4.84
C TRP A 117 -18.05 3.70 4.24
N GLN A 118 -18.88 3.69 3.20
CA GLN A 118 -19.23 2.46 2.48
C GLN A 118 -18.01 1.84 1.79
N GLN A 119 -17.23 2.63 1.10
CA GLN A 119 -16.04 2.17 0.38
C GLN A 119 -14.94 1.74 1.35
N GLN A 120 -14.71 2.48 2.43
CA GLN A 120 -13.75 2.12 3.47
C GLN A 120 -14.12 0.77 4.13
N ALA A 121 -15.37 0.54 4.48
CA ALA A 121 -15.81 -0.73 5.03
C ALA A 121 -15.61 -1.90 4.04
N LEU A 122 -15.89 -1.68 2.76
CA LEU A 122 -15.70 -2.69 1.70
C LEU A 122 -14.22 -3.01 1.48
N ALA A 123 -13.39 -1.98 1.35
CA ALA A 123 -11.95 -2.11 1.10
C ALA A 123 -11.27 -2.88 2.25
N HIS A 124 -11.50 -2.46 3.50
CA HIS A 124 -10.90 -3.11 4.68
C HIS A 124 -11.38 -4.55 4.87
N ARG A 125 -12.64 -4.87 4.54
CA ARG A 125 -13.12 -6.25 4.58
C ARG A 125 -12.39 -7.12 3.57
N SER A 126 -12.20 -6.62 2.36
CA SER A 126 -11.45 -7.31 1.29
C SER A 126 -9.97 -7.46 1.67
N ALA A 127 -9.34 -6.39 2.15
CA ALA A 127 -7.96 -6.39 2.61
C ALA A 127 -7.74 -7.39 3.75
N LEU A 128 -8.67 -7.48 4.71
CA LEU A 128 -8.58 -8.42 5.83
C LEU A 128 -8.56 -9.87 5.35
N ILE A 129 -9.45 -10.24 4.41
CA ILE A 129 -9.52 -11.60 3.86
C ILE A 129 -8.21 -11.97 3.16
N VAL A 130 -7.73 -11.09 2.28
CA VAL A 130 -6.49 -11.32 1.52
C VAL A 130 -5.28 -11.42 2.44
N THR A 131 -5.18 -10.49 3.41
CA THR A 131 -4.06 -10.45 4.36
C THR A 131 -4.06 -11.64 5.31
N GLN A 132 -5.21 -12.04 5.84
CA GLN A 132 -5.33 -13.23 6.71
C GLN A 132 -4.95 -14.51 5.95
N ARG A 133 -5.38 -14.66 4.71
CA ARG A 133 -5.03 -15.81 3.88
C ARG A 133 -3.51 -15.90 3.69
N TYR A 134 -2.87 -14.79 3.33
CA TYR A 134 -1.41 -14.79 3.15
C TYR A 134 -0.66 -14.97 4.47
N ALA A 135 -1.12 -14.35 5.56
CA ALA A 135 -0.53 -14.53 6.89
C ALA A 135 -0.56 -15.99 7.36
N ALA A 136 -1.61 -16.74 6.99
CA ALA A 136 -1.75 -18.15 7.36
C ALA A 136 -0.90 -19.11 6.52
N SER A 137 -0.75 -18.86 5.21
CA SER A 137 -0.17 -19.82 4.27
C SER A 137 0.79 -19.24 3.23
N GLY A 138 1.18 -17.97 3.38
CA GLY A 138 2.15 -17.33 2.47
C GLY A 138 3.51 -18.03 2.52
N ASP A 139 4.16 -18.17 1.39
CA ASP A 139 5.40 -18.94 1.24
C ASP A 139 6.67 -18.13 1.58
N THR A 140 6.62 -16.79 1.57
CA THR A 140 7.76 -15.93 1.91
C THR A 140 7.66 -15.43 3.34
N ALA A 141 8.57 -15.87 4.21
CA ALA A 141 8.49 -15.60 5.67
C ALA A 141 8.46 -14.12 6.02
N ALA A 142 9.29 -13.26 5.39
CA ALA A 142 9.32 -11.83 5.65
C ALA A 142 7.99 -11.15 5.28
N ILE A 143 7.41 -11.49 4.14
CA ILE A 143 6.11 -10.97 3.69
C ILE A 143 4.97 -11.46 4.59
N ARG A 144 5.04 -12.73 5.02
CA ARG A 144 4.06 -13.29 5.97
C ARG A 144 4.07 -12.55 7.30
N GLN A 145 5.26 -12.19 7.81
CA GLN A 145 5.38 -11.38 9.04
C GLN A 145 4.78 -9.98 8.87
N ALA A 146 5.02 -9.33 7.73
CA ALA A 146 4.40 -8.04 7.42
C ALA A 146 2.87 -8.16 7.35
N ALA A 147 2.34 -9.22 6.73
CA ALA A 147 0.92 -9.50 6.69
C ALA A 147 0.32 -9.69 8.10
N VAL A 148 0.97 -10.48 8.96
CA VAL A 148 0.54 -10.66 10.37
C VAL A 148 0.48 -9.32 11.11
N ALA A 149 1.49 -8.46 10.92
CA ALA A 149 1.56 -7.15 11.58
C ALA A 149 0.48 -6.17 11.08
N ALA A 150 0.00 -6.30 9.84
CA ALA A 150 -1.05 -5.45 9.28
C ALA A 150 -2.48 -5.82 9.79
N ILE A 151 -2.74 -7.08 10.14
CA ILE A 151 -4.08 -7.57 10.54
C ILE A 151 -4.74 -6.73 11.65
N PRO A 152 -4.09 -6.40 12.78
CA PRO A 152 -4.73 -5.62 13.83
C PRO A 152 -5.11 -4.21 13.38
N ILE A 153 -4.33 -3.58 12.50
CA ILE A 153 -4.60 -2.27 11.93
C ILE A 153 -5.84 -2.35 11.03
N ILE A 154 -5.86 -3.28 10.10
CA ILE A 154 -6.98 -3.50 9.17
C ILE A 154 -8.28 -3.78 9.95
N ARG A 155 -8.24 -4.60 11.01
CA ARG A 155 -9.40 -4.89 11.86
C ARG A 155 -9.93 -3.66 12.59
N LYS A 156 -9.03 -2.81 13.11
CA LYS A 156 -9.40 -1.56 13.77
C LYS A 156 -10.12 -0.63 12.80
N HIS A 157 -9.54 -0.41 11.62
CA HIS A 157 -10.14 0.45 10.60
C HIS A 157 -11.48 -0.10 10.11
N LEU A 158 -11.57 -1.41 9.86
CA LEU A 158 -12.83 -2.06 9.49
C LEU A 158 -13.93 -1.81 10.52
N ALA A 159 -13.62 -2.00 11.81
CA ALA A 159 -14.61 -1.80 12.88
C ALA A 159 -15.12 -0.35 12.91
N ILE A 160 -14.24 0.64 12.76
CA ILE A 160 -14.61 2.06 12.70
C ILE A 160 -15.48 2.32 11.46
N ALA A 161 -15.03 1.87 10.29
CA ALA A 161 -15.74 2.10 9.03
C ALA A 161 -17.14 1.46 9.03
N GLU A 162 -17.30 0.25 9.55
CA GLU A 162 -18.60 -0.43 9.67
C GLU A 162 -19.53 0.29 10.65
N GLN A 163 -19.01 0.74 11.79
CA GLN A 163 -19.78 1.53 12.75
C GLN A 163 -20.29 2.83 12.11
N MET A 164 -19.42 3.56 11.44
CA MET A 164 -19.75 4.84 10.82
C MET A 164 -20.68 4.68 9.63
N ARG A 165 -20.46 3.65 8.79
CA ARG A 165 -21.39 3.30 7.72
C ARG A 165 -22.79 3.07 8.25
N SER A 166 -22.93 2.28 9.33
CA SER A 166 -24.24 2.02 9.95
C SER A 166 -24.91 3.28 10.45
N LYS A 167 -24.17 4.23 11.06
CA LYS A 167 -24.69 5.53 11.49
C LYS A 167 -25.24 6.35 10.33
N VAL A 168 -24.47 6.52 9.26
CA VAL A 168 -24.89 7.35 8.11
C VAL A 168 -26.04 6.72 7.32
N GLU A 169 -26.14 5.39 7.29
CA GLU A 169 -27.26 4.65 6.65
C GLU A 169 -28.56 4.79 7.47
N ASN A 170 -28.47 4.83 8.78
CA ASN A 170 -29.62 4.97 9.70
C ASN A 170 -30.01 6.44 10.00
N GLY A 171 -29.33 7.41 9.40
CA GLY A 171 -29.65 8.83 9.54
C GLY A 171 -29.34 9.44 10.90
N SER A 172 -28.37 8.87 11.63
CA SER A 172 -27.96 9.29 12.98
C SER A 172 -26.74 10.21 12.92
#